data_5f912d4f8a98f8eb941d338479e3f9f1
#
_entry.id   5f912d4f8a98f8eb941d338479e3f9f1
#
_cell.length_a   1.000
_cell.length_b   1.000
_cell.length_c   1.000
_cell.angle_alpha   90.00
_cell.angle_beta   90.00
_cell.angle_gamma   90.00
#
_symmetry.space_group_name_H-M   'P 1'
#
loop_
_entity.id
_entity.type
_entity.pdbx_description
1 polymer ?
#
loop_
_entity_poly.entity_id
_entity_poly.type
_entity_poly.pdbx_seq_one_letter_code
_entity_poly.pdbx_strand_id
1 'polypeptide(L)'
;MDSMKKRCRRIAALILVLATALTALLSAPAGAETLQDCHKVTSSYKDTKGKQKQVVRLWHVETALDEVTREINGIAERWAEELGSDLPAAKNTGDGNSRLDVEIRYSRTGLTWMSFMVQARTIFHRELKDQRIATRTYDMTTGMRITLDMIFDEGSEAWDLLADRVRTTLTSYWPDVEPDAEALERLCTPEALANADFTLHGMSLVLHYPASLLYEGRQTLMEVPVYYPEIRDMMTERAWTETDNLTYYHTVALTFDDGPKNPRSALVMDALMEKGIRATFFCIGNLVKKAYWIVQREQDNGHAVASHNWTHDNVNSLSGTTLKAMPEKVNKVMIETIGIPVRYDRAPGGLYPKMQKAKVEWPFIQWSLDTYDWRGRSPAAVLSSVKKKIQDGDIILCHDIKENAPKSTRKIVDYLEEQGYMFLTIDELFAKDGVVLENGQVYFRCQDGVTTKKPGGT
;
A
#
# COMPACT_ATOMS: atom_id res chain seq x y z
N MET A 1 34.36 22.40 -4.58
CA MET A 1 35.25 21.44 -5.25
C MET A 1 34.97 19.99 -4.82
N ASP A 2 34.58 19.76 -3.57
CA ASP A 2 34.28 18.41 -3.06
C ASP A 2 32.96 17.82 -3.58
N SER A 3 31.92 18.63 -3.69
CA SER A 3 30.60 18.25 -4.25
C SER A 3 30.69 17.81 -5.73
N MET A 4 31.55 18.46 -6.49
CA MET A 4 31.77 18.14 -7.90
C MET A 4 32.59 16.85 -8.09
N LYS A 5 33.53 16.57 -7.18
CA LYS A 5 34.27 15.30 -7.17
C LYS A 5 33.40 14.11 -6.74
N LYS A 6 32.48 14.30 -5.77
CA LYS A 6 31.46 13.31 -5.40
C LYS A 6 30.51 13.04 -6.59
N ARG A 7 30.06 14.08 -7.30
CA ARG A 7 29.21 13.96 -8.49
C ARG A 7 29.90 13.21 -9.66
N CYS A 8 31.19 13.50 -9.91
CA CYS A 8 31.95 12.79 -10.95
C CYS A 8 32.24 11.33 -10.57
N ARG A 9 32.48 11.02 -9.29
CA ARG A 9 32.63 9.61 -8.83
C ARG A 9 31.30 8.84 -8.96
N ARG A 10 30.16 9.47 -8.64
CA ARG A 10 28.81 8.89 -8.82
C ARG A 10 28.47 8.62 -10.29
N ILE A 11 28.84 9.53 -11.20
CA ILE A 11 28.66 9.34 -12.65
C ILE A 11 29.56 8.20 -13.18
N ALA A 12 30.79 8.09 -12.69
CA ALA A 12 31.69 7.00 -13.09
C ALA A 12 31.23 5.64 -12.54
N ALA A 13 30.69 5.59 -11.31
CA ALA A 13 30.07 4.39 -10.73
C ALA A 13 28.78 4.01 -11.50
N LEU A 14 27.97 4.99 -11.90
CA LEU A 14 26.75 4.78 -12.71
C LEU A 14 27.11 4.16 -14.08
N ILE A 15 28.19 4.62 -14.73
CA ILE A 15 28.65 4.05 -16.01
C ILE A 15 29.17 2.63 -15.82
N LEU A 16 29.81 2.33 -14.70
CA LEU A 16 30.30 0.98 -14.38
C LEU A 16 29.14 0.02 -14.06
N VAL A 17 28.15 0.50 -13.30
CA VAL A 17 26.92 -0.25 -12.97
C VAL A 17 26.05 -0.44 -14.23
N LEU A 18 25.94 0.56 -15.09
CA LEU A 18 25.28 0.42 -16.40
C LEU A 18 26.01 -0.57 -17.33
N ALA A 19 27.33 -0.63 -17.29
CA ALA A 19 28.10 -1.61 -18.06
C ALA A 19 27.94 -3.03 -17.50
N THR A 20 27.88 -3.20 -16.17
CA THR A 20 27.61 -4.50 -15.54
C THR A 20 26.12 -4.90 -15.65
N ALA A 21 25.18 -3.94 -15.54
CA ALA A 21 23.76 -4.18 -15.77
C ALA A 21 23.45 -4.50 -17.23
N LEU A 22 24.12 -3.88 -18.20
CA LEU A 22 23.97 -4.18 -19.62
C LEU A 22 24.54 -5.56 -19.98
N THR A 23 25.63 -5.99 -19.34
CA THR A 23 26.14 -7.37 -19.45
C THR A 23 25.26 -8.38 -18.71
N ALA A 24 24.60 -7.99 -17.62
CA ALA A 24 23.61 -8.79 -16.90
C ALA A 24 22.28 -8.90 -17.68
N LEU A 25 21.88 -7.86 -18.43
CA LEU A 25 20.73 -7.90 -19.36
C LEU A 25 21.00 -8.78 -20.61
N LEU A 26 22.26 -8.97 -20.99
CA LEU A 26 22.67 -9.88 -22.06
C LEU A 26 22.97 -11.30 -21.59
N SER A 27 23.07 -11.52 -20.28
CA SER A 27 23.30 -12.80 -19.64
C SER A 27 22.54 -12.90 -18.31
N ALA A 28 21.35 -12.30 -18.23
CA ALA A 28 20.51 -12.56 -17.08
C ALA A 28 20.33 -14.08 -17.02
N PRO A 29 20.83 -14.78 -15.96
CA PRO A 29 20.31 -16.10 -15.67
C PRO A 29 18.82 -15.87 -15.57
N ALA A 30 18.05 -16.69 -16.23
CA ALA A 30 16.58 -16.73 -16.15
C ALA A 30 16.21 -16.41 -14.70
N GLY A 31 15.49 -15.30 -14.46
CA GLY A 31 15.46 -14.52 -13.23
C GLY A 31 15.52 -15.39 -12.00
N ALA A 32 16.41 -15.10 -11.08
CA ALA A 32 16.34 -15.69 -9.76
C ALA A 32 14.99 -15.29 -9.19
N GLU A 33 14.01 -16.22 -9.24
CA GLU A 33 12.70 -16.00 -8.64
C GLU A 33 12.92 -15.82 -7.14
N THR A 34 12.88 -14.59 -6.68
CA THR A 34 13.10 -14.22 -5.27
C THR A 34 11.94 -14.63 -4.40
N LEU A 35 10.75 -14.74 -4.99
CA LEU A 35 9.53 -15.27 -4.40
C LEU A 35 8.93 -16.27 -5.39
N GLN A 36 8.73 -17.52 -4.96
CA GLN A 36 8.16 -18.60 -5.78
C GLN A 36 6.65 -18.69 -5.60
N ASP A 37 6.16 -18.51 -4.38
CA ASP A 37 4.73 -18.59 -4.07
C ASP A 37 4.36 -17.78 -2.82
N CYS A 38 3.12 -17.26 -2.82
CA CYS A 38 2.47 -16.68 -1.65
C CYS A 38 1.05 -17.22 -1.59
N HIS A 39 0.74 -18.06 -0.60
CA HIS A 39 -0.52 -18.76 -0.51
C HIS A 39 -1.13 -18.76 0.89
N LYS A 40 -2.44 -18.98 0.94
CA LYS A 40 -3.25 -18.92 2.15
C LYS A 40 -3.69 -20.30 2.60
N VAL A 41 -3.42 -20.63 3.86
CA VAL A 41 -3.96 -21.81 4.53
C VAL A 41 -5.07 -21.39 5.50
N THR A 42 -6.21 -22.07 5.49
CA THR A 42 -7.32 -21.76 6.38
C THR A 42 -7.71 -22.99 7.20
N SER A 43 -7.64 -22.85 8.52
CA SER A 43 -8.14 -23.84 9.48
C SER A 43 -9.41 -23.31 10.13
N SER A 44 -10.42 -24.14 10.25
CA SER A 44 -11.70 -23.77 10.88
C SER A 44 -12.03 -24.77 11.97
N TYR A 45 -12.30 -24.28 13.18
CA TYR A 45 -12.71 -25.08 14.31
C TYR A 45 -14.17 -24.76 14.66
N LYS A 46 -15.01 -25.81 14.84
CA LYS A 46 -16.36 -25.68 15.38
C LYS A 46 -16.32 -26.07 16.85
N ASP A 47 -17.06 -25.34 17.70
CA ASP A 47 -17.27 -25.82 19.05
C ASP A 47 -18.11 -27.12 19.06
N THR A 48 -18.15 -27.81 20.22
CA THR A 48 -18.87 -29.07 20.41
C THR A 48 -20.38 -28.96 20.15
N LYS A 49 -20.95 -27.75 20.07
CA LYS A 49 -22.37 -27.50 19.81
C LYS A 49 -22.63 -27.06 18.38
N GLY A 50 -21.61 -26.96 17.53
CA GLY A 50 -21.71 -26.68 16.10
C GLY A 50 -22.15 -25.27 15.71
N LYS A 51 -22.25 -24.35 16.69
CA LYS A 51 -22.76 -22.98 16.51
C LYS A 51 -21.67 -21.90 16.47
N GLN A 52 -20.44 -22.23 16.84
CA GLN A 52 -19.35 -21.28 16.93
C GLN A 52 -18.22 -21.67 16.00
N LYS A 53 -17.72 -20.73 15.22
CA LYS A 53 -16.54 -20.92 14.37
C LYS A 53 -15.41 -20.05 14.88
N GLN A 54 -14.31 -20.71 15.25
CA GLN A 54 -13.00 -20.09 15.29
C GLN A 54 -12.33 -20.36 13.95
N VAL A 55 -11.76 -19.33 13.33
CA VAL A 55 -11.11 -19.44 12.03
C VAL A 55 -9.71 -18.86 12.15
N VAL A 56 -8.70 -19.66 11.84
CA VAL A 56 -7.33 -19.20 11.67
C VAL A 56 -7.04 -19.19 10.17
N ARG A 57 -6.60 -18.05 9.66
CA ARG A 57 -6.12 -17.85 8.30
C ARG A 57 -4.66 -17.51 8.38
N LEU A 58 -3.84 -18.33 7.77
CA LEU A 58 -2.39 -18.20 7.77
C LEU A 58 -1.89 -18.12 6.34
N TRP A 59 -1.05 -17.13 6.06
CA TRP A 59 -0.32 -17.04 4.81
C TRP A 59 1.06 -17.64 4.96
N HIS A 60 1.51 -18.34 3.92
CA HIS A 60 2.87 -18.81 3.76
C HIS A 60 3.50 -18.21 2.53
N VAL A 61 4.80 -18.01 2.57
CA VAL A 61 5.62 -17.64 1.41
C VAL A 61 6.64 -18.72 1.15
N GLU A 62 7.00 -18.88 -0.11
CA GLU A 62 8.12 -19.69 -0.56
C GLU A 62 9.06 -18.76 -1.36
N THR A 63 10.32 -18.69 -0.94
CA THR A 63 11.32 -17.81 -1.57
C THR A 63 12.47 -18.66 -2.11
N ALA A 64 13.32 -18.07 -2.96
CA ALA A 64 14.53 -18.72 -3.46
C ALA A 64 15.55 -19.08 -2.35
N LEU A 65 15.40 -18.52 -1.14
CA LEU A 65 16.28 -18.77 0.00
C LEU A 65 15.52 -19.46 1.13
N ASP A 66 15.83 -20.74 1.35
CA ASP A 66 15.18 -21.56 2.39
C ASP A 66 15.26 -20.96 3.80
N GLU A 67 16.35 -20.25 4.11
CA GLU A 67 16.54 -19.61 5.41
C GLU A 67 15.55 -18.43 5.60
N VAL A 68 15.36 -17.61 4.58
CA VAL A 68 14.39 -16.51 4.58
C VAL A 68 12.97 -17.08 4.68
N THR A 69 12.65 -18.10 3.86
CA THR A 69 11.36 -18.80 3.91
C THR A 69 11.06 -19.31 5.31
N ARG A 70 12.01 -20.02 5.95
CA ARG A 70 11.84 -20.58 7.31
C ARG A 70 11.69 -19.49 8.37
N GLU A 71 12.45 -18.41 8.29
CA GLU A 71 12.34 -17.32 9.27
C GLU A 71 10.97 -16.63 9.18
N ILE A 72 10.53 -16.23 7.98
CA ILE A 72 9.27 -15.52 7.79
C ILE A 72 8.07 -16.39 8.14
N ASN A 73 7.99 -17.62 7.61
CA ASN A 73 6.90 -18.53 7.94
C ASN A 73 6.91 -18.91 9.42
N GLY A 74 8.09 -19.08 10.02
CA GLY A 74 8.23 -19.41 11.45
C GLY A 74 7.71 -18.29 12.38
N ILE A 75 7.78 -17.01 11.99
CA ILE A 75 7.12 -15.93 12.74
C ILE A 75 5.60 -16.11 12.67
N ALA A 76 5.09 -16.31 11.46
CA ALA A 76 3.65 -16.42 11.21
C ALA A 76 3.04 -17.65 11.90
N GLU A 77 3.71 -18.79 11.85
CA GLU A 77 3.28 -20.04 12.48
C GLU A 77 3.25 -19.94 14.01
N ARG A 78 4.29 -19.38 14.64
CA ARG A 78 4.30 -19.12 16.09
C ARG A 78 3.13 -18.26 16.52
N TRP A 79 2.86 -17.16 15.80
CA TRP A 79 1.73 -16.28 16.13
C TRP A 79 0.38 -16.94 15.86
N ALA A 80 0.27 -17.79 14.83
CA ALA A 80 -0.95 -18.55 14.58
C ALA A 80 -1.22 -19.56 15.72
N GLU A 81 -0.19 -20.17 16.29
CA GLU A 81 -0.30 -21.09 17.45
C GLU A 81 -0.63 -20.32 18.73
N GLU A 82 0.17 -19.31 19.09
CA GLU A 82 0.01 -18.53 20.32
C GLU A 82 -1.36 -17.84 20.39
N LEU A 83 -1.71 -17.06 19.37
CA LEU A 83 -2.94 -16.27 19.36
C LEU A 83 -4.16 -17.11 18.99
N GLY A 84 -3.95 -18.22 18.24
CA GLY A 84 -5.03 -19.14 17.87
C GLY A 84 -5.60 -19.88 19.07
N SER A 85 -4.75 -20.24 20.05
CA SER A 85 -5.18 -20.89 21.30
C SER A 85 -6.00 -19.95 22.19
N ASP A 86 -5.72 -18.65 22.13
CA ASP A 86 -6.35 -17.63 22.97
C ASP A 86 -7.57 -16.97 22.33
N LEU A 87 -7.95 -17.42 21.12
CA LEU A 87 -9.14 -16.88 20.44
C LEU A 87 -10.38 -17.05 21.34
N PRO A 88 -11.08 -15.96 21.69
CA PRO A 88 -12.26 -16.06 22.54
C PRO A 88 -13.30 -16.95 21.87
N ALA A 89 -13.86 -17.88 22.66
CA ALA A 89 -15.01 -18.65 22.23
C ALA A 89 -16.14 -17.67 21.86
N ALA A 90 -16.63 -17.73 20.62
CA ALA A 90 -17.69 -16.84 20.12
C ALA A 90 -19.04 -17.14 20.78
N LYS A 91 -19.14 -16.98 22.12
CA LYS A 91 -20.39 -17.13 22.84
C LYS A 91 -21.29 -15.91 22.56
N ASN A 92 -22.46 -16.15 21.99
CA ASN A 92 -23.57 -15.19 21.86
C ASN A 92 -23.43 -14.08 20.83
N THR A 93 -22.87 -14.35 19.67
CA THR A 93 -22.74 -13.36 18.62
C THR A 93 -23.61 -13.69 17.43
N GLY A 94 -24.32 -12.74 16.91
CA GLY A 94 -25.22 -12.94 15.75
C GLY A 94 -24.51 -13.46 14.50
N ASP A 95 -23.19 -13.26 14.33
CA ASP A 95 -22.37 -13.81 13.26
C ASP A 95 -21.43 -14.94 13.70
N GLY A 96 -21.32 -15.21 15.02
CA GLY A 96 -20.69 -16.39 15.62
C GLY A 96 -19.22 -16.65 15.27
N ASN A 97 -18.46 -15.64 14.83
CA ASN A 97 -17.09 -15.81 14.34
C ASN A 97 -16.06 -15.09 15.20
N SER A 98 -15.12 -15.83 15.72
CA SER A 98 -13.83 -15.37 16.20
C SER A 98 -12.78 -15.74 15.15
N ARG A 99 -11.94 -14.81 14.74
CA ARG A 99 -10.98 -15.02 13.65
C ARG A 99 -9.62 -14.45 13.99
N LEU A 100 -8.60 -15.24 13.67
CA LEU A 100 -7.22 -14.79 13.58
C LEU A 100 -6.80 -14.80 12.12
N ASP A 101 -6.38 -13.67 11.62
CA ASP A 101 -5.74 -13.54 10.32
C ASP A 101 -4.24 -13.27 10.56
N VAL A 102 -3.38 -14.20 10.13
CA VAL A 102 -1.92 -14.03 10.09
C VAL A 102 -1.53 -13.90 8.63
N GLU A 103 -1.23 -12.68 8.23
CA GLU A 103 -0.92 -12.33 6.86
C GLU A 103 0.57 -12.09 6.69
N ILE A 104 1.13 -12.54 5.57
CA ILE A 104 2.48 -12.21 5.14
C ILE A 104 2.34 -11.34 3.90
N ARG A 105 2.80 -10.10 3.99
CA ARG A 105 2.92 -9.18 2.87
C ARG A 105 4.39 -9.05 2.51
N TYR A 106 4.65 -8.79 1.25
CA TYR A 106 6.00 -8.54 0.78
C TYR A 106 6.02 -7.39 -0.21
N SER A 107 7.17 -6.78 -0.39
CA SER A 107 7.42 -5.78 -1.41
C SER A 107 8.85 -5.91 -1.90
N ARG A 108 9.03 -5.63 -3.19
CA ARG A 108 10.35 -5.61 -3.83
C ARG A 108 10.79 -4.17 -4.00
N THR A 109 12.08 -3.91 -3.76
CA THR A 109 12.73 -2.67 -4.18
C THR A 109 14.05 -2.99 -4.85
N GLY A 110 14.39 -2.25 -5.90
CA GLY A 110 15.56 -2.55 -6.73
C GLY A 110 15.48 -3.91 -7.39
N LEU A 111 16.63 -4.51 -7.55
CA LEU A 111 16.79 -5.82 -8.19
C LEU A 111 16.89 -6.98 -7.19
N THR A 112 17.38 -6.70 -5.97
CA THR A 112 17.76 -7.75 -5.03
C THR A 112 17.10 -7.65 -3.65
N TRP A 113 16.57 -6.50 -3.25
CA TRP A 113 16.00 -6.33 -1.91
C TRP A 113 14.51 -6.67 -1.88
N MET A 114 14.12 -7.37 -0.83
CA MET A 114 12.72 -7.71 -0.56
C MET A 114 12.40 -7.49 0.92
N SER A 115 11.33 -6.76 1.17
CA SER A 115 10.78 -6.56 2.51
C SER A 115 9.59 -7.48 2.72
N PHE A 116 9.50 -8.05 3.92
CA PHE A 116 8.38 -8.85 4.39
C PHE A 116 7.78 -8.20 5.64
N MET A 117 6.47 -8.24 5.74
CA MET A 117 5.74 -7.90 6.96
C MET A 117 4.84 -9.07 7.32
N VAL A 118 5.05 -9.63 8.50
CA VAL A 118 4.10 -10.56 9.14
C VAL A 118 3.17 -9.72 10.00
N GLN A 119 1.88 -9.87 9.81
CA GLN A 119 0.86 -9.18 10.59
C GLN A 119 -0.17 -10.19 11.10
N ALA A 120 -0.36 -10.25 12.41
CA ALA A 120 -1.42 -11.03 13.05
C ALA A 120 -2.53 -10.09 13.52
N ARG A 121 -3.78 -10.39 13.18
CA ARG A 121 -4.97 -9.62 13.56
C ARG A 121 -6.01 -10.51 14.19
N THR A 122 -6.34 -10.26 15.44
CA THR A 122 -7.44 -10.91 16.15
C THR A 122 -8.72 -10.13 15.91
N ILE A 123 -9.70 -10.75 15.28
CA ILE A 123 -10.96 -10.12 14.90
C ILE A 123 -12.11 -10.85 15.57
N PHE A 124 -12.91 -10.07 16.27
CA PHE A 124 -14.08 -10.56 16.99
C PHE A 124 -15.27 -9.65 16.71
N HIS A 125 -16.41 -10.19 16.28
CA HIS A 125 -17.58 -9.42 15.85
C HIS A 125 -17.28 -8.41 14.70
N ARG A 126 -16.37 -8.74 13.79
CA ARG A 126 -15.88 -7.85 12.74
C ARG A 126 -15.06 -6.66 13.24
N GLU A 127 -14.80 -6.58 14.54
CA GLU A 127 -13.93 -5.56 15.13
C GLU A 127 -12.53 -6.12 15.30
N LEU A 128 -11.52 -5.35 14.92
CA LEU A 128 -10.13 -5.63 15.23
C LEU A 128 -9.91 -5.41 16.72
N LYS A 129 -9.50 -6.46 17.44
CA LYS A 129 -9.30 -6.43 18.91
C LYS A 129 -7.85 -6.30 19.29
N ASP A 130 -6.96 -6.90 18.51
CA ASP A 130 -5.53 -6.85 18.73
C ASP A 130 -4.80 -7.08 17.41
N GLN A 131 -3.60 -6.48 17.28
CA GLN A 131 -2.71 -6.76 16.17
C GLN A 131 -1.25 -6.76 16.60
N ARG A 132 -0.47 -7.58 15.91
CA ARG A 132 0.99 -7.63 16.02
C ARG A 132 1.59 -7.53 14.63
N ILE A 133 2.76 -6.88 14.54
CA ILE A 133 3.54 -6.79 13.32
C ILE A 133 4.98 -7.19 13.59
N ALA A 134 5.64 -7.70 12.56
CA ALA A 134 7.09 -7.83 12.49
C ALA A 134 7.53 -7.65 11.04
N THR A 135 8.56 -6.86 10.82
CA THR A 135 9.11 -6.63 9.49
C THR A 135 10.52 -7.19 9.36
N ARG A 136 10.85 -7.64 8.15
CA ARG A 136 12.17 -8.13 7.78
C ARG A 136 12.48 -7.71 6.35
N THR A 137 13.64 -7.13 6.14
CA THR A 137 14.14 -6.81 4.79
C THR A 137 15.42 -7.60 4.55
N TYR A 138 15.52 -8.21 3.36
CA TYR A 138 16.68 -9.03 2.97
C TYR A 138 17.20 -8.62 1.60
N ASP A 139 18.51 -8.78 1.43
CA ASP A 139 19.11 -8.98 0.12
C ASP A 139 18.89 -10.44 -0.29
N MET A 140 18.08 -10.66 -1.32
CA MET A 140 17.67 -12.00 -1.77
C MET A 140 18.76 -12.73 -2.56
N THR A 141 19.93 -12.12 -2.77
CA THR A 141 21.09 -12.79 -3.37
C THR A 141 22.00 -13.42 -2.33
N THR A 142 22.00 -12.86 -1.12
CA THR A 142 22.92 -13.26 -0.05
C THR A 142 22.22 -13.79 1.21
N GLY A 143 20.93 -13.54 1.37
CA GLY A 143 20.18 -13.79 2.61
C GLY A 143 20.49 -12.78 3.73
N MET A 144 21.30 -11.78 3.45
CA MET A 144 21.68 -10.79 4.47
C MET A 144 20.48 -9.92 4.84
N ARG A 145 20.22 -9.81 6.14
CA ARG A 145 19.20 -8.90 6.66
C ARG A 145 19.65 -7.45 6.51
N ILE A 146 18.76 -6.60 5.99
CA ILE A 146 18.97 -5.16 5.85
C ILE A 146 18.28 -4.46 7.02
N THR A 147 19.02 -3.56 7.67
CA THR A 147 18.55 -2.73 8.79
C THR A 147 18.61 -1.25 8.43
N LEU A 148 17.90 -0.37 9.17
CA LEU A 148 17.82 1.05 8.82
C LEU A 148 19.18 1.75 8.84
N ASP A 149 20.09 1.37 9.73
CA ASP A 149 21.45 1.88 9.79
C ASP A 149 22.31 1.51 8.56
N MET A 150 21.94 0.46 7.83
CA MET A 150 22.60 0.11 6.56
C MET A 150 22.07 0.92 5.37
N ILE A 151 20.96 1.63 5.55
CA ILE A 151 20.33 2.45 4.49
C ILE A 151 20.96 3.85 4.47
N PHE A 152 21.31 4.41 5.61
CA PHE A 152 21.76 5.80 5.74
C PHE A 152 23.27 5.91 5.96
N ASP A 153 23.86 6.95 5.37
CA ASP A 153 25.25 7.31 5.61
C ASP A 153 25.47 7.69 7.09
N GLU A 154 26.59 7.24 7.67
CA GLU A 154 26.98 7.60 9.04
C GLU A 154 27.11 9.13 9.18
N GLY A 155 26.49 9.70 10.23
CA GLY A 155 26.50 11.14 10.49
C GLY A 155 25.61 11.97 9.55
N SER A 156 24.75 11.33 8.75
CA SER A 156 23.73 12.05 7.97
C SER A 156 22.61 12.58 8.88
N GLU A 157 21.86 13.57 8.40
CA GLU A 157 20.69 14.12 9.10
C GLU A 157 19.43 13.22 8.98
N ALA A 158 19.60 11.96 8.50
CA ALA A 158 18.50 11.04 8.26
C ALA A 158 17.68 10.74 9.52
N TRP A 159 18.35 10.57 10.67
CA TRP A 159 17.67 10.26 11.93
C TRP A 159 16.80 11.42 12.43
N ASP A 160 17.25 12.66 12.27
CA ASP A 160 16.49 13.86 12.62
C ASP A 160 15.27 14.01 11.68
N LEU A 161 15.47 13.77 10.38
CA LEU A 161 14.37 13.76 9.41
C LEU A 161 13.34 12.69 9.73
N LEU A 162 13.78 11.46 10.05
CA LEU A 162 12.89 10.37 10.43
C LEU A 162 12.10 10.70 11.72
N ALA A 163 12.77 11.25 12.74
CA ALA A 163 12.14 11.66 13.99
C ALA A 163 11.04 12.70 13.76
N ASP A 164 11.33 13.73 12.95
CA ASP A 164 10.38 14.78 12.60
C ASP A 164 9.20 14.22 11.78
N ARG A 165 9.49 13.33 10.81
CA ARG A 165 8.46 12.68 10.00
C ARG A 165 7.56 11.78 10.85
N VAL A 166 8.12 10.98 11.77
CA VAL A 166 7.36 10.15 12.72
C VAL A 166 6.45 11.03 13.57
N ARG A 167 7.01 12.06 14.20
CA ARG A 167 6.24 12.99 15.03
C ARG A 167 5.09 13.62 14.25
N THR A 168 5.38 14.22 13.11
CA THR A 168 4.39 14.95 12.30
C THR A 168 3.31 14.00 11.77
N THR A 169 3.70 12.83 11.28
CA THR A 169 2.73 11.88 10.70
C THR A 169 1.87 11.24 11.76
N LEU A 170 2.46 10.74 12.86
CA LEU A 170 1.69 10.04 13.88
C LEU A 170 0.71 10.95 14.60
N THR A 171 1.05 12.23 14.82
CA THR A 171 0.13 13.22 15.40
C THR A 171 -0.99 13.66 14.44
N SER A 172 -0.88 13.38 13.14
CA SER A 172 -1.96 13.67 12.17
C SER A 172 -3.10 12.64 12.22
N TYR A 173 -2.88 11.49 12.85
CA TYR A 173 -3.93 10.50 13.07
C TYR A 173 -4.89 10.99 14.14
N TRP A 174 -6.20 10.79 13.91
CA TRP A 174 -7.28 11.26 14.79
C TRP A 174 -7.09 12.71 15.27
N PRO A 175 -7.23 13.72 14.39
CA PRO A 175 -6.87 15.11 14.68
C PRO A 175 -7.50 15.72 15.94
N ASP A 176 -8.61 15.14 16.41
CA ASP A 176 -9.33 15.57 17.61
C ASP A 176 -8.95 14.77 18.88
N VAL A 177 -7.92 13.90 18.79
CA VAL A 177 -7.48 13.04 19.91
C VAL A 177 -5.98 13.25 20.15
N GLU A 178 -5.62 13.69 21.33
CA GLU A 178 -4.21 13.84 21.71
C GLU A 178 -3.54 12.47 21.86
N PRO A 179 -2.37 12.25 21.20
CA PRO A 179 -1.58 11.06 21.42
C PRO A 179 -0.89 11.05 22.78
N ASP A 180 -0.46 9.89 23.26
CA ASP A 180 0.46 9.79 24.38
C ASP A 180 1.80 10.47 24.02
N ALA A 181 2.01 11.69 24.55
CA ALA A 181 3.17 12.51 24.21
C ALA A 181 4.49 11.88 24.66
N GLU A 182 4.51 11.19 25.82
CA GLU A 182 5.71 10.52 26.32
C GLU A 182 6.06 9.31 25.47
N ALA A 183 5.06 8.53 25.07
CA ALA A 183 5.25 7.41 24.15
C ALA A 183 5.74 7.91 22.78
N LEU A 184 5.18 9.00 22.24
CA LEU A 184 5.60 9.58 20.98
C LEU A 184 7.09 9.99 20.99
N GLU A 185 7.52 10.70 22.04
CA GLU A 185 8.94 11.10 22.14
C GLU A 185 9.87 9.89 22.27
N ARG A 186 9.45 8.82 22.96
CA ARG A 186 10.21 7.55 23.00
C ARG A 186 10.38 6.93 21.60
N LEU A 187 9.37 6.98 20.74
CA LEU A 187 9.42 6.48 19.36
C LEU A 187 10.36 7.30 18.46
N CYS A 188 10.58 8.58 18.79
CA CYS A 188 11.42 9.49 18.02
C CYS A 188 12.91 9.45 18.41
N THR A 189 13.31 8.63 19.38
CA THR A 189 14.73 8.51 19.75
C THR A 189 15.53 7.76 18.67
N PRO A 190 16.82 8.07 18.46
CA PRO A 190 17.65 7.36 17.47
C PRO A 190 17.67 5.84 17.67
N GLU A 191 17.70 5.37 18.92
CA GLU A 191 17.65 3.95 19.25
C GLU A 191 16.32 3.30 18.85
N ALA A 192 15.18 3.95 19.13
CA ALA A 192 13.87 3.45 18.76
C ALA A 192 13.70 3.44 17.23
N LEU A 193 14.15 4.49 16.54
CA LEU A 193 14.11 4.57 15.08
C LEU A 193 14.96 3.48 14.43
N ALA A 194 16.20 3.24 14.92
CA ALA A 194 17.07 2.19 14.40
C ALA A 194 16.46 0.78 14.52
N ASN A 195 15.58 0.58 15.49
CA ASN A 195 14.88 -0.69 15.73
C ASN A 195 13.41 -0.70 15.26
N ALA A 196 12.95 0.34 14.57
CA ALA A 196 11.58 0.43 14.10
C ALA A 196 11.27 -0.63 13.04
N ASP A 197 10.04 -1.12 13.06
CA ASP A 197 9.52 -1.94 11.98
C ASP A 197 9.39 -1.10 10.71
N PHE A 198 10.02 -1.55 9.62
CA PHE A 198 9.98 -0.85 8.35
C PHE A 198 9.87 -1.80 7.16
N THR A 199 9.38 -1.28 6.04
CA THR A 199 9.41 -1.93 4.74
C THR A 199 9.88 -0.96 3.66
N LEU A 200 10.53 -1.49 2.64
CA LEU A 200 10.92 -0.75 1.44
C LEU A 200 9.95 -1.08 0.31
N HIS A 201 9.49 -0.05 -0.36
CA HIS A 201 8.57 -0.15 -1.49
C HIS A 201 9.16 0.52 -2.74
N GLY A 202 8.36 0.58 -3.81
CA GLY A 202 8.81 1.16 -5.07
C GLY A 202 9.38 2.57 -4.97
N MET A 203 8.74 3.44 -4.17
CA MET A 203 9.16 4.85 -4.06
C MET A 203 9.27 5.34 -2.62
N SER A 204 9.16 4.45 -1.63
CA SER A 204 9.14 4.85 -0.23
C SER A 204 9.75 3.81 0.71
N LEU A 205 10.42 4.31 1.75
CA LEU A 205 10.62 3.64 3.01
C LEU A 205 9.40 3.95 3.88
N VAL A 206 8.80 2.93 4.49
CA VAL A 206 7.63 3.09 5.36
C VAL A 206 7.94 2.51 6.73
N LEU A 207 7.83 3.35 7.78
CA LEU A 207 7.88 2.91 9.17
C LEU A 207 6.46 2.55 9.62
N HIS A 208 6.33 1.53 10.47
CA HIS A 208 5.04 0.96 10.86
C HIS A 208 4.86 0.99 12.38
N TYR A 209 3.75 1.53 12.84
CA TYR A 209 3.43 1.67 14.25
C TYR A 209 1.98 1.23 14.55
N PRO A 210 1.74 0.23 15.42
CA PRO A 210 0.39 -0.02 15.94
C PRO A 210 -0.16 1.22 16.65
N ALA A 211 -1.39 1.61 16.32
CA ALA A 211 -1.98 2.81 16.90
C ALA A 211 -2.14 2.73 18.42
N SER A 212 -2.27 1.52 18.97
CA SER A 212 -2.33 1.29 20.41
C SER A 212 -1.10 1.76 21.20
N LEU A 213 0.02 2.06 20.52
CA LEU A 213 1.21 2.64 21.14
C LEU A 213 0.98 4.10 21.59
N LEU A 214 0.11 4.83 20.89
CA LEU A 214 -0.12 6.27 21.09
C LEU A 214 -1.58 6.62 21.40
N TYR A 215 -2.52 5.79 20.97
CA TYR A 215 -3.95 6.10 21.05
C TYR A 215 -4.70 4.94 21.71
N GLU A 216 -5.15 5.16 22.93
CA GLU A 216 -5.89 4.15 23.70
C GLU A 216 -7.12 3.64 22.95
N GLY A 217 -7.27 2.31 22.90
CA GLY A 217 -8.40 1.64 22.22
C GLY A 217 -8.38 1.67 20.71
N ARG A 218 -7.36 2.25 20.05
CA ARG A 218 -7.18 2.21 18.61
C ARG A 218 -6.31 1.03 18.21
N GLN A 219 -6.71 0.33 17.14
CA GLN A 219 -6.05 -0.91 16.71
C GLN A 219 -5.59 -0.89 15.24
N THR A 220 -5.74 0.23 14.53
CA THR A 220 -5.25 0.34 13.15
C THR A 220 -3.73 0.39 13.09
N LEU A 221 -3.15 0.07 11.94
CA LEU A 221 -1.72 0.25 11.68
C LEU A 221 -1.49 1.67 11.15
N MET A 222 -0.64 2.44 11.82
CA MET A 222 -0.18 3.74 11.36
C MET A 222 1.08 3.57 10.54
N GLU A 223 1.12 4.21 9.37
CA GLU A 223 2.24 4.18 8.44
C GLU A 223 2.87 5.57 8.35
N VAL A 224 4.21 5.61 8.35
CA VAL A 224 4.99 6.83 8.18
C VAL A 224 5.81 6.67 6.89
N PRO A 225 5.29 7.10 5.74
CA PRO A 225 6.00 7.04 4.48
C PRO A 225 7.07 8.15 4.41
N VAL A 226 8.25 7.76 3.95
CA VAL A 226 9.35 8.65 3.59
C VAL A 226 9.74 8.33 2.15
N TYR A 227 9.53 9.29 1.25
CA TYR A 227 9.79 9.05 -0.17
C TYR A 227 11.28 9.17 -0.49
N TYR A 228 11.79 8.29 -1.35
CA TYR A 228 13.22 8.26 -1.69
C TYR A 228 13.79 9.58 -2.19
N PRO A 229 13.09 10.41 -2.99
CA PRO A 229 13.60 11.71 -3.38
C PRO A 229 13.97 12.64 -2.19
N GLU A 230 13.29 12.47 -1.04
CA GLU A 230 13.52 13.29 0.16
C GLU A 230 14.79 12.91 0.93
N ILE A 231 15.17 11.62 0.87
CA ILE A 231 16.26 11.03 1.66
C ILE A 231 17.45 10.59 0.81
N ARG A 232 17.38 10.73 -0.50
CA ARG A 232 18.35 10.17 -1.44
C ARG A 232 19.80 10.61 -1.17
N ASP A 233 20.00 11.87 -0.80
CA ASP A 233 21.36 12.40 -0.50
C ASP A 233 21.91 11.94 0.86
N MET A 234 21.09 11.29 1.67
CA MET A 234 21.43 10.74 2.99
C MET A 234 21.68 9.23 2.96
N MET A 235 21.43 8.57 1.81
CA MET A 235 21.51 7.12 1.66
C MET A 235 22.93 6.66 1.34
N THR A 236 23.29 5.47 1.85
CA THR A 236 24.49 4.77 1.42
C THR A 236 24.44 4.50 -0.10
N GLU A 237 25.60 4.39 -0.75
CA GLU A 237 25.68 4.09 -2.19
C GLU A 237 24.89 2.83 -2.56
N ARG A 238 24.94 1.80 -1.72
CA ARG A 238 24.20 0.55 -1.91
C ARG A 238 22.70 0.78 -1.82
N ALA A 239 22.23 1.43 -0.77
CA ALA A 239 20.80 1.72 -0.59
C ALA A 239 20.27 2.63 -1.69
N TRP A 240 21.06 3.62 -2.11
CA TRP A 240 20.74 4.48 -3.24
C TRP A 240 20.54 3.66 -4.52
N THR A 241 21.43 2.69 -4.82
CA THR A 241 21.34 1.83 -6.01
C THR A 241 20.10 0.94 -5.96
N GLU A 242 19.85 0.29 -4.81
CA GLU A 242 18.71 -0.63 -4.66
C GLU A 242 17.35 0.08 -4.58
N THR A 243 17.32 1.38 -4.31
CA THR A 243 16.08 2.16 -4.29
C THR A 243 15.86 2.99 -5.55
N ASP A 244 16.79 2.96 -6.52
CA ASP A 244 16.66 3.68 -7.79
C ASP A 244 15.78 2.93 -8.81
N ASN A 245 14.57 2.60 -8.35
CA ASN A 245 13.61 1.78 -9.09
C ASN A 245 13.24 2.33 -10.47
N LEU A 246 13.24 3.66 -10.63
CA LEU A 246 12.90 4.33 -11.90
C LEU A 246 13.94 4.04 -13.01
N THR A 247 15.14 3.61 -12.66
CA THR A 247 16.14 3.14 -13.62
C THR A 247 15.79 1.77 -14.19
N TYR A 248 15.06 0.95 -13.45
CA TYR A 248 14.82 -0.46 -13.81
C TYR A 248 13.38 -0.71 -14.29
N TYR A 249 12.41 0.10 -13.84
CA TYR A 249 11.00 -0.19 -14.04
C TYR A 249 10.22 1.00 -14.59
N HIS A 250 9.26 0.70 -15.46
CA HIS A 250 8.15 1.60 -15.72
C HIS A 250 7.22 1.61 -14.50
N THR A 251 6.41 2.66 -14.36
CA THR A 251 5.53 2.82 -13.20
C THR A 251 4.05 2.83 -13.60
N VAL A 252 3.19 2.37 -12.70
CA VAL A 252 1.75 2.37 -12.89
C VAL A 252 1.02 2.41 -11.55
N ALA A 253 -0.13 3.09 -11.50
CA ALA A 253 -1.04 2.99 -10.36
C ALA A 253 -2.26 2.15 -10.73
N LEU A 254 -2.48 1.05 -9.99
CA LEU A 254 -3.70 0.26 -10.08
C LEU A 254 -4.71 0.81 -9.09
N THR A 255 -5.92 1.18 -9.57
CA THR A 255 -6.92 1.84 -8.75
C THR A 255 -8.27 1.16 -8.85
N PHE A 256 -9.02 1.15 -7.74
CA PHE A 256 -10.31 0.47 -7.63
C PHE A 256 -11.38 1.42 -7.11
N ASP A 257 -12.52 1.51 -7.81
CA ASP A 257 -13.65 2.35 -7.46
C ASP A 257 -14.83 1.52 -6.92
N ASP A 258 -15.80 2.20 -6.31
CA ASP A 258 -17.10 1.71 -5.85
C ASP A 258 -17.13 0.89 -4.55
N GLY A 259 -15.95 0.53 -3.98
CA GLY A 259 -15.87 -0.19 -2.70
C GLY A 259 -16.29 0.66 -1.48
N PRO A 260 -16.29 0.06 -0.30
CA PRO A 260 -16.00 -1.34 0.01
C PRO A 260 -17.20 -2.28 -0.19
N LYS A 261 -16.98 -3.50 -0.68
CA LYS A 261 -18.01 -4.53 -0.85
C LYS A 261 -17.54 -5.92 -0.42
N ASN A 262 -18.08 -6.41 0.70
CA ASN A 262 -17.81 -7.77 1.15
C ASN A 262 -18.56 -8.82 0.31
N PRO A 263 -17.94 -9.97 -0.13
CA PRO A 263 -16.54 -10.32 0.09
C PRO A 263 -15.58 -9.83 -1.02
N ARG A 264 -16.06 -9.11 -2.02
CA ARG A 264 -15.32 -8.85 -3.27
C ARG A 264 -14.06 -8.01 -3.07
N SER A 265 -14.17 -6.87 -2.35
CA SER A 265 -13.00 -6.05 -2.02
C SER A 265 -11.94 -6.86 -1.26
N ALA A 266 -12.37 -7.71 -0.30
CA ALA A 266 -11.46 -8.60 0.42
C ALA A 266 -10.74 -9.61 -0.49
N LEU A 267 -11.42 -10.14 -1.52
CA LEU A 267 -10.83 -11.07 -2.49
C LEU A 267 -9.87 -10.35 -3.47
N VAL A 268 -10.12 -9.08 -3.76
CA VAL A 268 -9.17 -8.24 -4.52
C VAL A 268 -7.92 -7.97 -3.69
N MET A 269 -8.06 -7.62 -2.40
CA MET A 269 -6.92 -7.48 -1.50
C MET A 269 -6.10 -8.79 -1.37
N ASP A 270 -6.77 -9.95 -1.26
CA ASP A 270 -6.09 -11.25 -1.27
C ASP A 270 -5.26 -11.43 -2.58
N ALA A 271 -5.83 -11.06 -3.74
CA ALA A 271 -5.14 -11.13 -5.02
C ALA A 271 -3.94 -10.18 -5.15
N LEU A 272 -4.04 -8.98 -4.56
CA LEU A 272 -2.93 -8.02 -4.49
C LEU A 272 -1.83 -8.51 -3.54
N MET A 273 -2.21 -9.08 -2.39
CA MET A 273 -1.27 -9.60 -1.39
C MET A 273 -0.49 -10.80 -1.93
N GLU A 274 -1.12 -11.71 -2.69
CA GLU A 274 -0.45 -12.82 -3.39
C GLU A 274 0.68 -12.34 -4.32
N LYS A 275 0.60 -11.09 -4.77
CA LYS A 275 1.54 -10.48 -5.73
C LYS A 275 2.44 -9.41 -5.10
N GLY A 276 2.30 -9.15 -3.80
CA GLY A 276 3.06 -8.10 -3.11
C GLY A 276 2.77 -6.68 -3.60
N ILE A 277 1.56 -6.45 -4.14
CA ILE A 277 1.19 -5.20 -4.80
C ILE A 277 0.36 -4.32 -3.87
N ARG A 278 0.72 -3.03 -3.81
CA ARG A 278 -0.12 -1.98 -3.23
C ARG A 278 -0.91 -1.28 -4.33
N ALA A 279 -2.10 -0.82 -3.98
CA ALA A 279 -3.04 -0.17 -4.89
C ALA A 279 -3.71 1.02 -4.20
N THR A 280 -4.57 1.75 -4.92
CA THR A 280 -5.40 2.82 -4.34
C THR A 280 -6.86 2.47 -4.48
N PHE A 281 -7.61 2.54 -3.36
CA PHE A 281 -9.04 2.27 -3.30
C PHE A 281 -9.80 3.59 -3.13
N PHE A 282 -10.69 3.89 -4.08
CA PHE A 282 -11.60 5.03 -4.03
C PHE A 282 -12.93 4.56 -3.44
N CYS A 283 -13.13 4.82 -2.16
CA CYS A 283 -14.24 4.29 -1.38
C CYS A 283 -15.44 5.25 -1.33
N ILE A 284 -16.65 4.70 -1.47
CA ILE A 284 -17.90 5.43 -1.29
C ILE A 284 -18.16 5.62 0.21
N GLY A 285 -18.20 6.87 0.69
CA GLY A 285 -18.23 7.19 2.11
C GLY A 285 -19.37 6.54 2.91
N ASN A 286 -20.60 6.46 2.37
CA ASN A 286 -21.70 5.80 3.05
C ASN A 286 -21.57 4.26 3.12
N LEU A 287 -20.73 3.65 2.29
CA LEU A 287 -20.39 2.22 2.35
C LEU A 287 -19.29 1.94 3.37
N VAL A 288 -18.36 2.87 3.55
CA VAL A 288 -17.33 2.79 4.60
C VAL A 288 -17.97 2.56 5.95
N LYS A 289 -18.97 3.34 6.32
CA LYS A 289 -19.69 3.16 7.59
C LYS A 289 -20.30 1.77 7.79
N LYS A 290 -20.68 1.09 6.69
CA LYS A 290 -21.31 -0.25 6.73
C LYS A 290 -20.29 -1.39 6.72
N ALA A 291 -19.10 -1.14 6.19
CA ALA A 291 -18.07 -2.15 5.99
C ALA A 291 -16.67 -1.63 6.40
N TYR A 292 -16.62 -0.87 7.50
CA TYR A 292 -15.41 -0.22 8.03
C TYR A 292 -14.22 -1.19 8.17
N TRP A 293 -14.45 -2.45 8.54
CA TRP A 293 -13.40 -3.46 8.68
C TRP A 293 -12.70 -3.80 7.34
N ILE A 294 -13.34 -3.56 6.19
CA ILE A 294 -12.72 -3.72 4.87
C ILE A 294 -11.77 -2.55 4.64
N VAL A 295 -12.20 -1.33 4.91
CA VAL A 295 -11.38 -0.12 4.76
C VAL A 295 -10.19 -0.11 5.73
N GLN A 296 -10.40 -0.57 6.98
CA GLN A 296 -9.30 -0.80 7.90
C GLN A 296 -8.28 -1.79 7.34
N ARG A 297 -8.76 -2.90 6.73
CA ARG A 297 -7.86 -3.86 6.10
C ARG A 297 -7.16 -3.28 4.87
N GLU A 298 -7.82 -2.43 4.07
CA GLU A 298 -7.18 -1.72 2.96
C GLU A 298 -6.01 -0.88 3.47
N GLN A 299 -6.24 -0.08 4.50
CA GLN A 299 -5.19 0.73 5.16
C GLN A 299 -4.10 -0.16 5.78
N ASP A 300 -4.47 -1.13 6.62
CA ASP A 300 -3.54 -2.03 7.31
C ASP A 300 -2.70 -2.87 6.34
N ASN A 301 -3.16 -3.08 5.11
CA ASN A 301 -2.42 -3.77 4.06
C ASN A 301 -1.56 -2.82 3.21
N GLY A 302 -1.44 -1.55 3.59
CA GLY A 302 -0.58 -0.56 2.93
C GLY A 302 -1.15 -0.02 1.62
N HIS A 303 -2.45 -0.23 1.35
CA HIS A 303 -3.10 0.40 0.21
C HIS A 303 -3.46 1.86 0.56
N ALA A 304 -3.39 2.75 -0.42
CA ALA A 304 -3.93 4.09 -0.25
C ALA A 304 -5.47 4.04 -0.29
N VAL A 305 -6.11 4.75 0.64
CA VAL A 305 -7.57 4.88 0.72
C VAL A 305 -7.97 6.31 0.39
N ALA A 306 -8.89 6.47 -0.54
CA ALA A 306 -9.32 7.76 -1.08
C ALA A 306 -10.85 7.88 -1.16
N SER A 307 -11.33 9.05 -1.51
CA SER A 307 -12.75 9.32 -1.66
C SER A 307 -13.28 8.98 -3.06
N HIS A 308 -14.42 8.25 -3.11
CA HIS A 308 -15.30 8.18 -4.28
C HIS A 308 -16.63 8.87 -3.99
N ASN A 309 -16.54 10.04 -3.35
CA ASN A 309 -17.67 10.83 -2.88
C ASN A 309 -18.45 10.14 -1.73
N TRP A 310 -19.50 10.80 -1.21
CA TRP A 310 -20.35 10.23 -0.14
C TRP A 310 -21.29 9.14 -0.64
N THR A 311 -21.89 9.35 -1.81
CA THR A 311 -22.74 8.41 -2.53
C THR A 311 -22.30 8.33 -3.98
N HIS A 312 -22.63 7.24 -4.66
CA HIS A 312 -22.40 7.11 -6.11
C HIS A 312 -23.57 7.72 -6.93
N ASP A 313 -24.16 8.78 -6.42
CA ASP A 313 -25.21 9.49 -7.14
C ASP A 313 -24.63 10.26 -8.32
N ASN A 314 -25.48 10.50 -9.33
CA ASN A 314 -25.08 11.35 -10.43
C ASN A 314 -24.82 12.78 -9.92
N VAL A 315 -23.56 13.18 -9.84
CA VAL A 315 -23.15 14.50 -9.32
C VAL A 315 -23.79 15.66 -10.07
N ASN A 316 -24.23 15.47 -11.34
CA ASN A 316 -24.94 16.49 -12.09
C ASN A 316 -26.31 16.83 -11.52
N SER A 317 -26.94 15.91 -10.78
CA SER A 317 -28.24 16.13 -10.12
C SER A 317 -28.11 16.82 -8.77
N LEU A 318 -26.90 16.98 -8.24
CA LEU A 318 -26.65 17.54 -6.91
C LEU A 318 -26.43 19.04 -6.95
N SER A 319 -26.86 19.74 -5.88
CA SER A 319 -26.60 21.17 -5.70
C SER A 319 -25.11 21.44 -5.41
N GLY A 320 -24.63 22.65 -5.73
CA GLY A 320 -23.28 23.04 -5.38
C GLY A 320 -23.00 23.02 -3.87
N THR A 321 -24.00 23.37 -3.05
CA THR A 321 -23.92 23.29 -1.59
C THR A 321 -23.76 21.85 -1.12
N THR A 322 -24.53 20.92 -1.68
CA THR A 322 -24.41 19.49 -1.37
C THR A 322 -23.02 18.96 -1.73
N LEU A 323 -22.53 19.29 -2.93
CA LEU A 323 -21.20 18.86 -3.38
C LEU A 323 -20.07 19.36 -2.48
N LYS A 324 -20.14 20.63 -2.02
CA LYS A 324 -19.15 21.18 -1.08
C LYS A 324 -19.17 20.51 0.30
N ALA A 325 -20.31 20.05 0.75
CA ALA A 325 -20.43 19.40 2.06
C ALA A 325 -20.01 17.93 2.06
N MET A 326 -19.79 17.30 0.90
CA MET A 326 -19.43 15.89 0.80
C MET A 326 -18.05 15.55 1.35
N PRO A 327 -16.99 16.35 1.09
CA PRO A 327 -15.67 16.11 1.66
C PRO A 327 -15.67 15.95 3.17
N GLU A 328 -16.37 16.83 3.87
CA GLU A 328 -16.50 16.78 5.33
C GLU A 328 -17.09 15.46 5.82
N LYS A 329 -18.14 14.98 5.15
CA LYS A 329 -18.79 13.70 5.50
C LYS A 329 -17.87 12.51 5.28
N VAL A 330 -17.12 12.52 4.17
CA VAL A 330 -16.18 11.44 3.86
C VAL A 330 -15.03 11.47 4.84
N ASN A 331 -14.43 12.63 5.10
CA ASN A 331 -13.35 12.78 6.07
C ASN A 331 -13.76 12.28 7.46
N LYS A 332 -14.94 12.66 7.93
CA LYS A 332 -15.44 12.22 9.22
C LYS A 332 -15.45 10.70 9.35
N VAL A 333 -16.04 9.99 8.39
CA VAL A 333 -16.11 8.53 8.46
C VAL A 333 -14.74 7.87 8.26
N MET A 334 -13.84 8.47 7.48
CA MET A 334 -12.48 7.96 7.31
C MET A 334 -11.64 8.15 8.57
N ILE A 335 -11.69 9.31 9.20
CA ILE A 335 -11.02 9.55 10.49
C ILE A 335 -11.55 8.57 11.57
N GLU A 336 -12.86 8.35 11.64
CA GLU A 336 -13.45 7.36 12.54
C GLU A 336 -12.94 5.93 12.25
N THR A 337 -12.68 5.60 10.97
CA THR A 337 -12.35 4.24 10.52
C THR A 337 -10.86 3.95 10.51
N ILE A 338 -10.05 4.85 9.92
CA ILE A 338 -8.60 4.64 9.68
C ILE A 338 -7.71 5.71 10.32
N GLY A 339 -8.29 6.67 11.03
CA GLY A 339 -7.56 7.69 11.79
C GLY A 339 -7.16 8.93 11.01
N ILE A 340 -7.17 8.91 9.68
CA ILE A 340 -6.73 10.03 8.84
C ILE A 340 -7.82 10.48 7.86
N PRO A 341 -7.86 11.76 7.49
CA PRO A 341 -8.68 12.23 6.38
C PRO A 341 -8.15 11.72 5.05
N VAL A 342 -9.02 11.60 4.06
CA VAL A 342 -8.59 11.33 2.68
C VAL A 342 -8.01 12.60 2.06
N ARG A 343 -7.06 12.43 1.13
CA ARG A 343 -6.29 13.53 0.56
C ARG A 343 -6.76 13.95 -0.84
N TYR A 344 -7.52 13.10 -1.52
CA TYR A 344 -8.00 13.33 -2.88
C TYR A 344 -9.31 12.57 -3.15
N ASP A 345 -10.02 12.98 -4.19
CA ASP A 345 -11.30 12.43 -4.61
C ASP A 345 -11.27 11.96 -6.06
N ARG A 346 -12.05 10.96 -6.37
CA ARG A 346 -12.44 10.62 -7.74
C ARG A 346 -13.93 10.78 -7.89
N ALA A 347 -14.35 11.76 -8.69
CA ALA A 347 -15.77 12.02 -8.91
C ALA A 347 -16.45 10.84 -9.61
N PRO A 348 -17.60 10.33 -9.12
CA PRO A 348 -18.36 9.28 -9.76
C PRO A 348 -18.62 9.54 -11.25
N GLY A 349 -18.36 8.51 -12.09
CA GLY A 349 -18.48 8.62 -13.53
C GLY A 349 -17.56 9.62 -14.22
N GLY A 350 -16.49 10.05 -13.54
CA GLY A 350 -15.54 11.05 -14.05
C GLY A 350 -16.14 12.48 -14.16
N LEU A 351 -17.19 12.79 -13.41
CA LEU A 351 -17.91 14.06 -13.48
C LEU A 351 -17.26 15.18 -12.63
N TYR A 352 -15.93 15.20 -12.56
CA TYR A 352 -15.15 16.22 -11.86
C TYR A 352 -15.44 17.68 -12.32
N PRO A 353 -15.81 18.00 -13.59
CA PRO A 353 -16.06 19.38 -13.97
C PRO A 353 -17.22 20.00 -13.17
N LYS A 354 -18.19 19.21 -12.76
CA LYS A 354 -19.28 19.66 -11.89
C LYS A 354 -18.79 19.94 -10.48
N MET A 355 -17.85 19.13 -9.98
CA MET A 355 -17.22 19.32 -8.68
C MET A 355 -16.35 20.58 -8.65
N GLN A 356 -15.55 20.80 -9.72
CA GLN A 356 -14.76 22.03 -9.88
C GLN A 356 -15.64 23.28 -9.98
N LYS A 357 -16.72 23.24 -10.77
CA LYS A 357 -17.68 24.33 -10.86
C LYS A 357 -18.33 24.63 -9.51
N ALA A 358 -18.55 23.63 -8.68
CA ALA A 358 -19.04 23.77 -7.32
C ALA A 358 -17.96 24.28 -6.34
N LYS A 359 -16.71 24.42 -6.78
CA LYS A 359 -15.55 24.80 -5.96
C LYS A 359 -15.37 23.84 -4.75
N VAL A 360 -15.37 22.54 -5.04
CA VAL A 360 -14.95 21.52 -4.09
C VAL A 360 -13.44 21.57 -3.97
N GLU A 361 -12.93 21.74 -2.76
CA GLU A 361 -11.51 21.98 -2.48
C GLU A 361 -10.76 20.68 -2.21
N TRP A 362 -10.74 19.80 -3.24
CA TRP A 362 -9.94 18.58 -3.24
C TRP A 362 -9.19 18.41 -4.56
N PRO A 363 -8.01 17.74 -4.56
CA PRO A 363 -7.42 17.25 -5.78
C PRO A 363 -8.31 16.15 -6.38
N PHE A 364 -8.48 16.15 -7.71
CA PHE A 364 -9.29 15.16 -8.41
C PHE A 364 -8.39 14.20 -9.19
N ILE A 365 -8.36 12.94 -8.75
CA ILE A 365 -7.60 11.88 -9.45
C ILE A 365 -8.54 11.16 -10.41
N GLN A 366 -8.25 11.26 -11.68
CA GLN A 366 -8.93 10.53 -12.73
C GLN A 366 -8.10 9.32 -13.17
N TRP A 367 -8.27 8.84 -14.39
CA TRP A 367 -7.53 7.73 -14.96
C TRP A 367 -7.07 8.06 -16.38
N SER A 368 -5.96 7.49 -16.79
CA SER A 368 -5.49 7.52 -18.18
C SER A 368 -5.87 6.25 -18.94
N LEU A 369 -6.13 5.14 -18.21
CA LEU A 369 -6.49 3.87 -18.81
C LEU A 369 -7.76 3.29 -18.15
N ASP A 370 -8.83 3.13 -18.94
CA ASP A 370 -10.07 2.44 -18.53
C ASP A 370 -10.02 0.97 -18.97
N THR A 371 -10.18 0.07 -18.03
CA THR A 371 -10.26 -1.37 -18.28
C THR A 371 -11.60 -1.81 -18.84
N TYR A 372 -12.63 -0.99 -18.67
CA TYR A 372 -14.04 -1.29 -19.00
C TYR A 372 -14.59 -2.53 -18.28
N ASP A 373 -14.05 -2.90 -17.10
CA ASP A 373 -14.52 -4.02 -16.28
C ASP A 373 -15.96 -3.81 -15.79
N TRP A 374 -16.37 -2.55 -15.59
CA TRP A 374 -17.72 -2.13 -15.22
C TRP A 374 -18.81 -2.58 -16.23
N ARG A 375 -18.42 -2.91 -17.47
CA ARG A 375 -19.31 -3.47 -18.49
C ARG A 375 -19.52 -4.99 -18.34
N GLY A 376 -19.11 -5.61 -17.25
CA GLY A 376 -19.25 -7.06 -17.03
C GLY A 376 -18.32 -7.91 -17.90
N ARG A 377 -17.18 -7.35 -18.33
CA ARG A 377 -16.23 -8.03 -19.22
C ARG A 377 -15.53 -9.21 -18.53
N SER A 378 -15.13 -10.18 -19.31
CA SER A 378 -14.28 -11.27 -18.83
C SER A 378 -12.88 -10.79 -18.45
N PRO A 379 -12.15 -11.50 -17.55
CA PRO A 379 -10.78 -11.14 -17.19
C PRO A 379 -9.82 -11.01 -18.37
N ALA A 380 -10.01 -11.84 -19.41
CA ALA A 380 -9.21 -11.76 -20.63
C ALA A 380 -9.51 -10.48 -21.44
N ALA A 381 -10.77 -10.05 -21.51
CA ALA A 381 -11.15 -8.83 -22.19
C ALA A 381 -10.71 -7.56 -21.44
N VAL A 382 -10.72 -7.60 -20.11
CA VAL A 382 -10.16 -6.56 -19.23
C VAL A 382 -8.67 -6.41 -19.48
N LEU A 383 -7.90 -7.51 -19.41
CA LEU A 383 -6.47 -7.53 -19.72
C LEU A 383 -6.18 -7.01 -21.13
N SER A 384 -6.98 -7.37 -22.12
CA SER A 384 -6.81 -6.89 -23.50
C SER A 384 -6.90 -5.36 -23.60
N SER A 385 -7.69 -4.72 -22.75
CA SER A 385 -7.77 -3.24 -22.70
C SER A 385 -6.46 -2.63 -22.18
N VAL A 386 -5.85 -3.26 -21.17
CA VAL A 386 -4.56 -2.84 -20.61
C VAL A 386 -3.47 -3.02 -21.66
N LYS A 387 -3.32 -4.22 -22.24
CA LYS A 387 -2.29 -4.55 -23.26
C LYS A 387 -2.23 -3.58 -24.42
N LYS A 388 -3.36 -3.01 -24.81
CA LYS A 388 -3.47 -2.12 -25.99
C LYS A 388 -2.98 -0.70 -25.75
N LYS A 389 -2.99 -0.22 -24.49
CA LYS A 389 -2.89 1.21 -24.21
C LYS A 389 -1.91 1.58 -23.10
N ILE A 390 -1.43 0.61 -22.34
CA ILE A 390 -0.59 0.88 -21.18
C ILE A 390 0.65 1.71 -21.53
N GLN A 391 0.91 2.72 -20.73
CA GLN A 391 2.07 3.58 -20.81
C GLN A 391 2.62 3.83 -19.40
N ASP A 392 3.89 4.19 -19.32
CA ASP A 392 4.52 4.60 -18.06
C ASP A 392 3.79 5.77 -17.40
N GLY A 393 3.61 5.71 -16.09
CA GLY A 393 2.89 6.70 -15.31
C GLY A 393 1.37 6.64 -15.41
N ASP A 394 0.79 5.61 -16.04
CA ASP A 394 -0.66 5.49 -16.17
C ASP A 394 -1.35 5.17 -14.84
N ILE A 395 -2.57 5.75 -14.70
CA ILE A 395 -3.53 5.40 -13.65
C ILE A 395 -4.59 4.51 -14.29
N ILE A 396 -4.67 3.25 -13.82
CA ILE A 396 -5.59 2.23 -14.35
C ILE A 396 -6.88 2.23 -13.52
N LEU A 397 -8.01 2.42 -14.17
CA LEU A 397 -9.34 2.30 -13.56
C LEU A 397 -9.82 0.85 -13.57
N CYS A 398 -10.14 0.32 -12.38
CA CYS A 398 -10.84 -0.92 -12.12
C CYS A 398 -11.94 -0.70 -11.07
N HIS A 399 -12.74 -1.74 -10.78
CA HIS A 399 -13.78 -1.72 -9.75
C HIS A 399 -13.70 -3.01 -8.93
N ASP A 400 -13.44 -2.89 -7.62
CA ASP A 400 -13.28 -4.04 -6.71
C ASP A 400 -14.60 -4.77 -6.42
N ILE A 401 -15.72 -4.13 -6.70
CA ILE A 401 -17.06 -4.68 -6.48
C ILE A 401 -17.52 -5.69 -7.55
N LYS A 402 -16.79 -5.81 -8.65
CA LYS A 402 -17.18 -6.69 -9.77
C LYS A 402 -16.83 -8.16 -9.48
N GLU A 403 -17.63 -9.09 -10.00
CA GLU A 403 -17.44 -10.52 -9.77
C GLU A 403 -16.08 -11.04 -10.27
N ASN A 404 -15.66 -10.53 -11.41
CA ASN A 404 -14.40 -10.93 -12.04
C ASN A 404 -13.17 -10.13 -11.54
N ALA A 405 -13.34 -9.15 -10.64
CA ALA A 405 -12.28 -8.27 -10.19
C ALA A 405 -11.03 -9.01 -9.68
N PRO A 406 -11.13 -10.03 -8.76
CA PRO A 406 -9.94 -10.71 -8.27
C PRO A 406 -9.16 -11.44 -9.37
N LYS A 407 -9.87 -12.04 -10.33
CA LYS A 407 -9.25 -12.75 -11.47
C LYS A 407 -8.63 -11.77 -12.47
N SER A 408 -9.29 -10.63 -12.69
CA SER A 408 -8.79 -9.58 -13.57
C SER A 408 -7.53 -8.93 -12.98
N THR A 409 -7.54 -8.67 -11.66
CA THR A 409 -6.39 -8.12 -10.92
C THR A 409 -5.16 -9.00 -11.10
N ARG A 410 -5.24 -10.32 -10.82
CA ARG A 410 -4.10 -11.24 -11.01
C ARG A 410 -3.54 -11.18 -12.44
N LYS A 411 -4.42 -11.23 -13.45
CA LYS A 411 -3.98 -11.19 -14.86
C LYS A 411 -3.34 -9.86 -15.26
N ILE A 412 -3.83 -8.74 -14.74
CA ILE A 412 -3.24 -7.42 -14.99
C ILE A 412 -1.87 -7.36 -14.34
N VAL A 413 -1.76 -7.78 -13.08
CA VAL A 413 -0.50 -7.75 -12.34
C VAL A 413 0.53 -8.66 -13.01
N ASP A 414 0.21 -9.94 -13.26
CA ASP A 414 1.11 -10.88 -13.93
C ASP A 414 1.68 -10.27 -15.22
N TYR A 415 0.80 -9.75 -16.08
CA TYR A 415 1.22 -9.18 -17.34
C TYR A 415 2.10 -7.94 -17.18
N LEU A 416 1.74 -7.02 -16.29
CA LEU A 416 2.50 -5.78 -16.12
C LEU A 416 3.87 -6.03 -15.47
N GLU A 417 3.97 -6.97 -14.53
CA GLU A 417 5.26 -7.40 -13.97
C GLU A 417 6.15 -8.01 -15.07
N GLU A 418 5.60 -8.88 -15.92
CA GLU A 418 6.31 -9.44 -17.09
C GLU A 418 6.79 -8.36 -18.09
N GLN A 419 6.11 -7.21 -18.15
CA GLN A 419 6.49 -6.07 -18.98
C GLN A 419 7.41 -5.07 -18.26
N GLY A 420 7.88 -5.36 -17.05
CA GLY A 420 8.79 -4.51 -16.29
C GLY A 420 8.10 -3.28 -15.67
N TYR A 421 6.82 -3.39 -15.31
CA TYR A 421 6.12 -2.34 -14.57
C TYR A 421 6.19 -2.59 -13.06
N MET A 422 6.40 -1.51 -12.31
CA MET A 422 6.27 -1.44 -10.87
C MET A 422 4.95 -0.76 -10.51
N PHE A 423 4.27 -1.32 -9.50
CA PHE A 423 3.00 -0.77 -9.02
C PHE A 423 3.24 0.21 -7.88
N LEU A 424 2.66 1.40 -8.01
CA LEU A 424 2.73 2.48 -7.04
C LEU A 424 1.32 2.84 -6.57
N THR A 425 1.19 3.29 -5.33
CA THR A 425 -0.02 4.02 -4.89
C THR A 425 -0.08 5.37 -5.60
N ILE A 426 -1.25 6.03 -5.57
CA ILE A 426 -1.37 7.39 -6.12
C ILE A 426 -0.35 8.33 -5.47
N ASP A 427 -0.18 8.24 -4.15
CA ASP A 427 0.78 9.09 -3.43
C ASP A 427 2.21 8.89 -3.93
N GLU A 428 2.65 7.65 -4.09
CA GLU A 428 3.98 7.32 -4.60
C GLU A 428 4.17 7.73 -6.08
N LEU A 429 3.11 7.54 -6.90
CA LEU A 429 3.15 7.88 -8.32
C LEU A 429 3.40 9.39 -8.53
N PHE A 430 2.83 10.25 -7.70
CA PHE A 430 3.05 11.69 -7.78
C PHE A 430 4.34 12.12 -7.07
N ALA A 431 4.65 11.50 -5.93
CA ALA A 431 5.88 11.80 -5.17
C ALA A 431 7.16 11.51 -5.98
N LYS A 432 7.16 10.49 -6.86
CA LYS A 432 8.33 10.15 -7.69
C LYS A 432 8.84 11.30 -8.55
N ASP A 433 7.92 12.16 -9.00
CA ASP A 433 8.20 13.32 -9.86
C ASP A 433 8.11 14.65 -9.07
N GLY A 434 8.02 14.61 -7.74
CA GLY A 434 7.90 15.77 -6.88
C GLY A 434 6.61 16.58 -7.09
N VAL A 435 5.55 15.95 -7.64
CA VAL A 435 4.27 16.61 -7.90
C VAL A 435 3.44 16.69 -6.64
N VAL A 436 3.15 17.90 -6.21
CA VAL A 436 2.22 18.18 -5.12
C VAL A 436 0.80 18.27 -5.66
N LEU A 437 -0.12 17.51 -5.06
CA LEU A 437 -1.53 17.52 -5.45
C LEU A 437 -2.23 18.78 -4.90
N GLU A 438 -2.76 19.62 -5.79
CA GLU A 438 -3.39 20.89 -5.44
C GLU A 438 -4.91 20.80 -5.49
N ASN A 439 -5.58 21.47 -4.55
CA ASN A 439 -7.03 21.57 -4.49
C ASN A 439 -7.62 22.13 -5.80
N GLY A 440 -8.68 21.49 -6.28
CA GLY A 440 -9.38 21.89 -7.50
C GLY A 440 -8.70 21.46 -8.81
N GLN A 441 -7.47 20.95 -8.76
CA GLN A 441 -6.76 20.46 -9.94
C GLN A 441 -7.18 19.01 -10.27
N VAL A 442 -6.94 18.61 -11.53
CA VAL A 442 -7.32 17.29 -12.04
C VAL A 442 -6.11 16.58 -12.63
N TYR A 443 -5.91 15.35 -12.22
CA TYR A 443 -4.75 14.54 -12.55
C TYR A 443 -5.19 13.24 -13.21
N PHE A 444 -4.58 12.89 -14.35
CA PHE A 444 -4.95 11.69 -15.14
C PHE A 444 -3.85 10.62 -15.17
N ARG A 445 -2.62 11.05 -15.01
CA ARG A 445 -1.40 10.24 -15.01
C ARG A 445 -0.27 11.02 -14.33
N CYS A 446 0.88 10.40 -14.13
CA CYS A 446 2.10 11.11 -13.75
C CYS A 446 3.32 10.47 -14.38
N GLN A 447 3.95 11.21 -15.31
CA GLN A 447 5.22 10.81 -15.91
C GLN A 447 6.03 12.06 -16.24
N ASP A 448 7.27 12.14 -15.74
CA ASP A 448 8.17 13.28 -15.91
C ASP A 448 7.48 14.62 -15.54
N GLY A 449 6.69 14.63 -14.47
CA GLY A 449 5.88 15.76 -14.02
C GLY A 449 4.66 16.09 -14.91
N VAL A 450 4.41 15.34 -15.99
CA VAL A 450 3.24 15.55 -16.87
C VAL A 450 2.02 14.82 -16.32
N THR A 451 1.01 15.57 -15.89
CA THR A 451 -0.16 15.03 -15.18
C THR A 451 -1.48 15.11 -15.95
N THR A 452 -1.55 15.86 -17.05
CA THR A 452 -2.81 16.33 -17.67
C THR A 452 -3.20 15.65 -18.97
N LYS A 453 -2.45 14.66 -19.49
CA LYS A 453 -2.86 13.95 -20.71
C LYS A 453 -4.11 13.11 -20.44
N LYS A 454 -5.27 13.61 -20.92
CA LYS A 454 -6.45 12.76 -21.05
C LYS A 454 -6.16 11.58 -21.96
N PRO A 455 -6.64 10.35 -21.63
CA PRO A 455 -6.59 9.25 -22.56
C PRO A 455 -7.41 9.63 -23.78
N GLY A 456 -6.79 9.60 -24.96
CA GLY A 456 -7.37 9.69 -26.28
C GLY A 456 -8.78 10.27 -26.37
N GLY A 457 -8.91 11.57 -26.25
CA GLY A 457 -10.13 12.25 -26.63
C GLY A 457 -10.15 12.32 -28.14
N THR A 458 -11.08 11.61 -28.74
CA THR A 458 -11.72 12.05 -29.99
C THR A 458 -12.84 12.97 -29.59
#